data_ddd4a6f184a7eb210dd6a8579325b750
#
_entry.id   ddd4a6f184a7eb210dd6a8579325b750
#
_cell.length_a   1.000
_cell.length_b   1.000
_cell.length_c   1.000
_cell.angle_alpha   90.00
_cell.angle_beta   90.00
_cell.angle_gamma   90.00
#
_symmetry.space_group_name_H-M   'P 1'
#
loop_
_entity.id
_entity.type
_entity.pdbx_description
1 polymer ?
#
loop_
_entity_poly.entity_id
_entity_poly.type
_entity_poly.pdbx_seq_one_letter_code
_entity_poly.pdbx_strand_id
1 'polypeptide(L)'
;MQLRLNGSKTIARPQFRELMFQAYFDPESNRAYRGNPLLVDSEFTNAELRYEWYFAPEQRFAVAGFYKQIDRPIEAFTGFNDNSPVTSFANAPEATLYGVEFESQKYVDMDLVFDNAFFASRRGVLIANYTWSDSSIKVGAGDITNVFGTTPQPASNFFVDGTQLTGQSNHLVNLQIGLEDRESLSQQTLLVSYASDRVFSRGAAGLPDVVESPGINIDFVVRQGLSLFGRDVELKFEARNLLRTGYEEFQQRGANKVFFNRYDREVSYSASISASF
;
A
#
# COMPACT_ATOMS: atom_id res chain seq x y z
N MET A 1 -0.54 9.24 -27.98
CA MET A 1 -1.25 8.04 -27.50
C MET A 1 -0.31 6.85 -27.58
N GLN A 2 -0.30 5.98 -26.57
CA GLN A 2 0.53 4.79 -26.52
C GLN A 2 -0.28 3.61 -25.96
N LEU A 3 -0.15 2.44 -26.59
CA LEU A 3 -0.71 1.19 -26.09
C LEU A 3 0.44 0.23 -25.82
N ARG A 4 0.46 -0.38 -24.63
CA ARG A 4 1.46 -1.35 -24.23
C ARG A 4 0.79 -2.64 -23.79
N LEU A 5 1.31 -3.76 -24.27
CA LEU A 5 0.96 -5.11 -23.81
C LEU A 5 2.22 -5.73 -23.22
N ASN A 6 2.12 -6.22 -22.00
CA ASN A 6 3.21 -6.88 -21.29
C ASN A 6 2.77 -8.26 -20.81
N GLY A 7 3.66 -9.25 -20.97
CA GLY A 7 3.51 -10.58 -20.40
C GLY A 7 4.85 -11.03 -19.82
N SER A 8 4.84 -11.54 -18.58
CA SER A 8 6.07 -11.96 -17.91
C SER A 8 5.85 -13.11 -16.95
N LYS A 9 6.91 -13.86 -16.69
CA LYS A 9 6.99 -14.76 -15.53
C LYS A 9 8.03 -14.21 -14.55
N THR A 10 7.66 -14.14 -13.29
CA THR A 10 8.53 -13.65 -12.20
C THR A 10 8.45 -14.58 -11.00
N ILE A 11 9.40 -14.45 -10.09
CA ILE A 11 9.41 -15.19 -8.83
C ILE A 11 9.52 -14.18 -7.66
N ALA A 12 8.90 -14.54 -6.52
CA ALA A 12 9.16 -13.91 -5.24
C ALA A 12 9.72 -14.95 -4.27
N ARG A 13 10.88 -14.65 -3.72
CA ARG A 13 11.53 -15.49 -2.72
C ARG A 13 11.03 -15.13 -1.33
N PRO A 14 10.92 -16.12 -0.43
CA PRO A 14 10.65 -15.83 0.97
C PRO A 14 11.66 -14.83 1.55
N GLN A 15 11.18 -13.90 2.35
CA GLN A 15 12.04 -12.99 3.09
C GLN A 15 12.80 -13.75 4.18
N PHE A 16 13.98 -13.27 4.58
CA PHE A 16 14.78 -13.92 5.61
C PHE A 16 14.00 -14.13 6.93
N ARG A 17 13.20 -13.14 7.33
CA ARG A 17 12.36 -13.22 8.53
C ARG A 17 11.26 -14.29 8.44
N GLU A 18 10.78 -14.58 7.22
CA GLU A 18 9.74 -15.57 6.95
C GLU A 18 10.29 -17.00 7.03
N LEU A 19 11.60 -17.17 6.83
CA LEU A 19 12.31 -18.45 6.93
C LEU A 19 12.86 -18.74 8.34
N MET A 20 13.00 -17.72 9.19
CA MET A 20 13.65 -17.84 10.48
C MET A 20 12.78 -18.64 11.46
N PHE A 21 13.13 -19.90 11.71
CA PHE A 21 12.36 -20.81 12.59
C PHE A 21 12.33 -20.37 14.06
N GLN A 22 13.35 -19.63 14.52
CA GLN A 22 13.38 -19.10 15.87
C GLN A 22 12.24 -18.10 16.08
N ALA A 23 11.46 -18.29 17.12
CA ALA A 23 10.45 -17.29 17.51
C ALA A 23 11.13 -15.98 17.93
N TYR A 24 10.61 -14.87 17.48
CA TYR A 24 11.08 -13.54 17.83
C TYR A 24 9.91 -12.58 18.03
N PHE A 25 10.13 -11.55 18.82
CA PHE A 25 9.17 -10.50 19.05
C PHE A 25 9.56 -9.26 18.26
N ASP A 26 8.63 -8.72 17.49
CA ASP A 26 8.79 -7.47 16.78
C ASP A 26 8.11 -6.34 17.59
N PRO A 27 8.87 -5.43 18.19
CA PRO A 27 8.31 -4.35 19.00
C PRO A 27 7.54 -3.31 18.19
N GLU A 28 7.84 -3.16 16.88
CA GLU A 28 7.16 -2.18 16.03
C GLU A 28 5.71 -2.61 15.77
N SER A 29 5.48 -3.87 15.46
CA SER A 29 4.15 -4.45 15.26
C SER A 29 3.52 -4.98 16.54
N ASN A 30 4.24 -4.95 17.68
CA ASN A 30 3.84 -5.56 18.95
C ASN A 30 3.41 -7.04 18.79
N ARG A 31 4.18 -7.82 18.03
CA ARG A 31 3.77 -9.15 17.59
C ARG A 31 4.90 -10.17 17.70
N ALA A 32 4.55 -11.38 18.12
CA ALA A 32 5.46 -12.51 18.03
C ALA A 32 5.36 -13.15 16.64
N TYR A 33 6.51 -13.45 16.07
CA TYR A 33 6.65 -14.13 14.78
C TYR A 33 7.43 -15.42 14.93
N ARG A 34 7.10 -16.38 14.07
CA ARG A 34 7.90 -17.58 13.86
C ARG A 34 7.89 -17.89 12.36
N GLY A 35 9.05 -17.82 11.73
CA GLY A 35 9.20 -18.14 10.32
C GLY A 35 9.07 -19.64 10.06
N ASN A 36 8.94 -19.97 8.77
CA ASN A 36 8.79 -21.33 8.28
C ASN A 36 9.92 -21.63 7.28
N PRO A 37 10.92 -22.45 7.65
CA PRO A 37 12.05 -22.76 6.77
C PRO A 37 11.67 -23.65 5.57
N LEU A 38 10.44 -24.14 5.50
CA LEU A 38 9.93 -24.97 4.40
C LEU A 38 9.20 -24.14 3.33
N LEU A 39 9.19 -22.82 3.44
CA LEU A 39 8.65 -21.96 2.39
C LEU A 39 9.44 -22.15 1.09
N VAL A 40 8.69 -22.16 0.00
CA VAL A 40 9.23 -22.18 -1.35
C VAL A 40 8.92 -20.89 -2.09
N ASP A 41 9.64 -20.63 -3.18
CA ASP A 41 9.42 -19.46 -4.02
C ASP A 41 7.99 -19.44 -4.56
N SER A 42 7.38 -18.26 -4.59
CA SER A 42 6.13 -18.00 -5.31
C SER A 42 6.44 -17.68 -6.77
N GLU A 43 5.70 -18.25 -7.70
CA GLU A 43 5.83 -18.00 -9.13
C GLU A 43 4.64 -17.20 -9.64
N PHE A 44 4.91 -16.21 -10.48
CA PHE A 44 3.89 -15.31 -11.02
C PHE A 44 3.88 -15.41 -12.55
N THR A 45 2.70 -15.61 -13.12
CA THR A 45 2.41 -15.36 -14.52
C THR A 45 1.61 -14.08 -14.61
N ASN A 46 2.20 -13.07 -15.26
CA ASN A 46 1.63 -11.72 -15.31
C ASN A 46 1.21 -11.37 -16.73
N ALA A 47 0.07 -10.68 -16.86
CA ALA A 47 -0.38 -10.03 -18.08
C ALA A 47 -0.89 -8.63 -17.75
N GLU A 48 -0.53 -7.64 -18.56
CA GLU A 48 -0.94 -6.25 -18.40
C GLU A 48 -1.23 -5.61 -19.76
N LEU A 49 -2.30 -4.84 -19.84
CA LEU A 49 -2.62 -3.97 -20.96
C LEU A 49 -2.73 -2.55 -20.44
N ARG A 50 -1.94 -1.61 -21.01
CA ARG A 50 -1.91 -0.22 -20.59
C ARG A 50 -2.12 0.70 -21.79
N TYR A 51 -3.05 1.65 -21.65
CA TYR A 51 -3.30 2.75 -22.58
C TYR A 51 -2.90 4.06 -21.93
N GLU A 52 -2.14 4.89 -22.66
CA GLU A 52 -1.69 6.22 -22.22
C GLU A 52 -2.06 7.27 -23.26
N TRP A 53 -2.71 8.33 -22.80
CA TRP A 53 -3.05 9.49 -23.60
C TRP A 53 -2.33 10.72 -23.08
N TYR A 54 -1.35 11.20 -23.86
CA TYR A 54 -0.63 12.44 -23.64
C TYR A 54 -1.36 13.55 -24.39
N PHE A 55 -2.13 14.38 -23.68
CA PHE A 55 -2.98 15.40 -24.28
C PHE A 55 -2.34 16.79 -24.28
N ALA A 56 -1.25 17.00 -23.50
CA ALA A 56 -0.41 18.19 -23.52
C ALA A 56 0.99 17.85 -22.97
N PRO A 57 2.01 18.73 -23.10
CA PRO A 57 3.30 18.56 -22.45
C PRO A 57 3.14 18.29 -20.95
N GLU A 58 3.83 17.27 -20.43
CA GLU A 58 3.77 16.85 -19.02
C GLU A 58 2.38 16.45 -18.50
N GLN A 59 1.36 16.35 -19.37
CA GLN A 59 0.00 16.01 -18.98
C GLN A 59 -0.43 14.71 -19.62
N ARG A 60 -0.93 13.79 -18.80
CA ARG A 60 -1.33 12.47 -19.25
C ARG A 60 -2.52 11.93 -18.48
N PHE A 61 -3.23 11.04 -19.14
CA PHE A 61 -4.17 10.11 -18.55
C PHE A 61 -3.77 8.69 -18.95
N ALA A 62 -3.80 7.76 -18.02
CA ALA A 62 -3.50 6.35 -18.29
C ALA A 62 -4.52 5.44 -17.62
N VAL A 63 -4.80 4.32 -18.28
CA VAL A 63 -5.58 3.20 -17.75
C VAL A 63 -4.80 1.93 -18.00
N ALA A 64 -4.64 1.09 -16.98
CA ALA A 64 -4.05 -0.23 -17.10
C ALA A 64 -4.97 -1.28 -16.51
N GLY A 65 -5.14 -2.41 -17.20
CA GLY A 65 -5.73 -3.61 -16.65
C GLY A 65 -4.67 -4.68 -16.48
N PHE A 66 -4.67 -5.37 -15.36
CA PHE A 66 -3.69 -6.42 -15.07
C PHE A 66 -4.34 -7.70 -14.55
N TYR A 67 -3.67 -8.81 -14.80
CA TYR A 67 -4.01 -10.13 -14.29
C TYR A 67 -2.74 -10.87 -13.89
N LYS A 68 -2.77 -11.52 -12.72
CA LYS A 68 -1.67 -12.33 -12.20
C LYS A 68 -2.21 -13.68 -11.72
N GLN A 69 -1.64 -14.75 -12.22
CA GLN A 69 -1.75 -16.06 -11.60
C GLN A 69 -0.52 -16.26 -10.74
N ILE A 70 -0.72 -16.73 -9.51
CA ILE A 70 0.31 -16.87 -8.49
C ILE A 70 0.30 -18.30 -8.01
N ASP A 71 1.37 -19.03 -8.30
CA ASP A 71 1.57 -20.35 -7.78
C ASP A 71 2.32 -20.26 -6.45
N ARG A 72 1.82 -20.91 -5.42
CA ARG A 72 2.40 -20.98 -4.07
C ARG A 72 2.60 -19.60 -3.42
N PRO A 73 1.61 -18.70 -3.40
CA PRO A 73 1.74 -17.43 -2.71
C PRO A 73 2.07 -17.65 -1.22
N ILE A 74 2.96 -16.83 -0.68
CA ILE A 74 3.30 -16.85 0.75
C ILE A 74 2.28 -16.01 1.48
N GLU A 75 1.55 -16.64 2.40
CA GLU A 75 0.51 -16.02 3.20
C GLU A 75 0.89 -16.02 4.69
N ALA A 76 0.63 -14.91 5.37
CA ALA A 76 0.76 -14.83 6.81
C ALA A 76 -0.49 -15.43 7.48
N PHE A 77 -0.31 -16.19 8.55
CA PHE A 77 -1.40 -16.66 9.40
C PHE A 77 -1.06 -16.50 10.88
N THR A 78 -2.10 -16.25 11.69
CA THR A 78 -1.96 -16.12 13.13
C THR A 78 -2.54 -17.35 13.82
N GLY A 79 -1.70 -18.05 14.56
CA GLY A 79 -2.05 -19.14 15.47
C GLY A 79 -1.77 -18.75 16.92
N PHE A 80 -1.89 -19.71 17.81
CA PHE A 80 -1.56 -19.53 19.23
C PHE A 80 -0.46 -20.49 19.65
N ASN A 81 0.47 -20.00 20.46
CA ASN A 81 1.45 -20.79 21.17
C ASN A 81 1.36 -20.42 22.64
N ASP A 82 1.05 -21.40 23.50
CA ASP A 82 0.91 -21.22 24.95
C ASP A 82 0.03 -20.01 25.36
N ASN A 83 -1.14 -19.87 24.70
CA ASN A 83 -2.10 -18.77 24.86
C ASN A 83 -1.65 -17.41 24.36
N SER A 84 -0.52 -17.32 23.66
CA SER A 84 -0.05 -16.10 23.03
C SER A 84 -0.21 -16.20 21.51
N PRO A 85 -0.71 -15.15 20.82
CA PRO A 85 -0.80 -15.15 19.38
C PRO A 85 0.59 -15.10 18.74
N VAL A 86 0.82 -15.93 17.74
CA VAL A 86 2.05 -15.97 16.95
C VAL A 86 1.70 -15.93 15.48
N THR A 87 2.32 -15.02 14.75
CA THR A 87 2.21 -14.94 13.30
C THR A 87 3.28 -15.80 12.64
N SER A 88 2.87 -16.63 11.70
CA SER A 88 3.74 -17.48 10.89
C SER A 88 3.37 -17.39 9.41
N PHE A 89 4.07 -18.13 8.57
CA PHE A 89 3.96 -18.06 7.12
C PHE A 89 3.83 -19.46 6.51
N ALA A 90 3.02 -19.55 5.46
CA ALA A 90 2.87 -20.77 4.68
C ALA A 90 2.60 -20.45 3.21
N ASN A 91 2.96 -21.36 2.31
CA ASN A 91 2.55 -21.24 0.94
C ASN A 91 1.10 -21.71 0.78
N ALA A 92 0.19 -20.84 0.32
CA ALA A 92 -1.09 -21.27 -0.18
C ALA A 92 -0.92 -21.97 -1.54
N PRO A 93 -1.85 -22.83 -1.99
CA PRO A 93 -1.65 -23.59 -3.22
C PRO A 93 -1.55 -22.71 -4.47
N GLU A 94 -2.54 -21.87 -4.69
CA GLU A 94 -2.64 -20.98 -5.85
C GLU A 94 -3.46 -19.74 -5.48
N ALA A 95 -3.24 -18.63 -6.18
CA ALA A 95 -4.11 -17.47 -6.13
C ALA A 95 -4.19 -16.78 -7.49
N THR A 96 -5.25 -16.00 -7.65
CA THR A 96 -5.39 -15.04 -8.76
C THR A 96 -5.52 -13.65 -8.20
N LEU A 97 -4.94 -12.67 -8.90
CA LEU A 97 -5.06 -11.24 -8.61
C LEU A 97 -5.31 -10.51 -9.93
N TYR A 98 -6.31 -9.65 -9.96
CA TYR A 98 -6.60 -8.82 -11.12
C TYR A 98 -7.09 -7.44 -10.68
N GLY A 99 -7.00 -6.49 -11.60
CA GLY A 99 -7.43 -5.15 -11.28
C GLY A 99 -7.30 -4.16 -12.43
N VAL A 100 -7.66 -2.92 -12.11
CA VAL A 100 -7.58 -1.77 -13.02
C VAL A 100 -6.94 -0.61 -12.28
N GLU A 101 -6.03 0.09 -12.97
CA GLU A 101 -5.36 1.28 -12.50
C GLU A 101 -5.72 2.47 -13.38
N PHE A 102 -6.00 3.61 -12.75
CA PHE A 102 -6.22 4.89 -13.39
C PHE A 102 -5.17 5.88 -12.89
N GLU A 103 -4.50 6.56 -13.80
CA GLU A 103 -3.54 7.60 -13.48
C GLU A 103 -3.89 8.87 -14.25
N SER A 104 -3.79 10.01 -13.59
CA SER A 104 -3.96 11.32 -14.21
C SER A 104 -2.92 12.30 -13.69
N GLN A 105 -2.33 13.05 -14.58
CA GLN A 105 -1.48 14.18 -14.28
C GLN A 105 -1.92 15.37 -15.13
N LYS A 106 -2.36 16.44 -14.48
CA LYS A 106 -2.85 17.64 -15.14
C LYS A 106 -2.31 18.90 -14.46
N TYR A 107 -1.95 19.86 -15.29
CA TYR A 107 -1.62 21.22 -14.88
C TYR A 107 -2.66 22.18 -15.43
N VAL A 108 -2.99 23.20 -14.65
CA VAL A 108 -3.93 24.26 -15.04
C VAL A 108 -3.27 25.60 -14.75
N ASP A 109 -3.05 26.39 -15.78
CA ASP A 109 -2.53 27.76 -15.61
C ASP A 109 -3.58 28.59 -14.87
N MET A 110 -3.21 29.12 -13.72
CA MET A 110 -4.16 29.77 -12.81
C MET A 110 -4.54 31.18 -13.25
N ASP A 111 -3.74 31.81 -14.12
CA ASP A 111 -4.09 33.06 -14.78
C ASP A 111 -5.33 32.95 -15.70
N LEU A 112 -5.62 31.74 -16.20
CA LEU A 112 -6.86 31.46 -16.96
C LEU A 112 -8.12 31.45 -16.08
N VAL A 113 -7.96 31.31 -14.78
CA VAL A 113 -9.07 31.17 -13.79
C VAL A 113 -9.20 32.42 -12.94
N PHE A 114 -8.09 33.06 -12.58
CA PHE A 114 -8.05 34.20 -11.68
C PHE A 114 -7.21 35.34 -12.29
N ASP A 115 -7.83 36.47 -12.53
CA ASP A 115 -7.18 37.68 -13.06
C ASP A 115 -6.56 38.50 -11.93
N ASN A 116 -5.37 38.09 -11.45
CA ASN A 116 -4.59 38.84 -10.49
C ASN A 116 -3.11 38.47 -10.53
N ALA A 117 -2.24 39.37 -10.02
CA ALA A 117 -0.80 39.21 -10.05
C ALA A 117 -0.27 37.97 -9.27
N PHE A 118 -0.99 37.50 -8.25
CA PHE A 118 -0.57 36.33 -7.49
C PHE A 118 -0.63 35.03 -8.32
N PHE A 119 -1.61 34.92 -9.22
CA PHE A 119 -1.81 33.73 -10.03
C PHE A 119 -1.15 33.79 -11.42
N ALA A 120 -0.58 34.94 -11.81
CA ALA A 120 -0.04 35.17 -13.14
C ALA A 120 1.09 34.19 -13.53
N SER A 121 1.93 33.78 -12.59
CA SER A 121 3.02 32.80 -12.81
C SER A 121 2.69 31.39 -12.27
N ARG A 122 1.50 31.20 -11.69
CA ARG A 122 1.19 29.97 -10.96
C ARG A 122 0.39 28.98 -11.80
N ARG A 123 0.63 27.70 -11.54
CA ARG A 123 -0.19 26.62 -12.07
C ARG A 123 -0.74 25.72 -10.95
N GLY A 124 -1.97 25.32 -11.10
CA GLY A 124 -2.58 24.27 -10.33
C GLY A 124 -2.04 22.91 -10.78
N VAL A 125 -1.77 22.03 -9.82
CA VAL A 125 -1.27 20.67 -10.06
C VAL A 125 -2.31 19.69 -9.57
N LEU A 126 -2.70 18.74 -10.42
CA LEU A 126 -3.55 17.61 -10.07
C LEU A 126 -2.86 16.33 -10.52
N ILE A 127 -2.43 15.52 -9.56
CA ILE A 127 -1.93 14.17 -9.81
C ILE A 127 -2.82 13.20 -9.04
N ALA A 128 -3.40 12.25 -9.74
CA ALA A 128 -4.29 11.26 -9.16
C ALA A 128 -3.92 9.87 -9.63
N ASN A 129 -3.96 8.92 -8.71
CA ASN A 129 -3.83 7.50 -8.97
C ASN A 129 -4.92 6.77 -8.20
N TYR A 130 -5.62 5.86 -8.87
CA TYR A 130 -6.59 4.97 -8.27
C TYR A 130 -6.39 3.56 -8.79
N THR A 131 -6.27 2.62 -7.87
CA THR A 131 -6.22 1.18 -8.17
C THR A 131 -7.40 0.49 -7.52
N TRP A 132 -8.15 -0.24 -8.33
CA TRP A 132 -9.04 -1.27 -7.86
C TRP A 132 -8.47 -2.62 -8.19
N SER A 133 -8.41 -3.52 -7.20
CA SER A 133 -7.96 -4.89 -7.40
C SER A 133 -8.74 -5.87 -6.54
N ASP A 134 -8.84 -7.09 -7.01
CA ASP A 134 -9.44 -8.19 -6.27
C ASP A 134 -8.57 -9.44 -6.44
N SER A 135 -8.57 -10.30 -5.43
CA SER A 135 -7.80 -11.55 -5.45
C SER A 135 -8.58 -12.68 -4.83
N SER A 136 -8.20 -13.89 -5.18
CA SER A 136 -8.81 -15.10 -4.67
C SER A 136 -7.78 -16.21 -4.53
N ILE A 137 -7.62 -16.72 -3.32
CA ILE A 137 -6.87 -17.95 -3.05
C ILE A 137 -7.70 -19.12 -3.53
N LYS A 138 -7.08 -20.10 -4.16
CA LYS A 138 -7.70 -21.36 -4.58
C LYS A 138 -7.14 -22.49 -3.75
N VAL A 139 -8.06 -23.25 -3.13
CA VAL A 139 -7.73 -24.41 -2.28
C VAL A 139 -8.58 -25.58 -2.71
N GLY A 140 -7.93 -26.57 -3.31
CA GLY A 140 -8.55 -27.82 -3.75
C GLY A 140 -8.57 -28.89 -2.66
N ALA A 141 -9.42 -29.88 -2.84
CA ALA A 141 -9.42 -31.09 -2.00
C ALA A 141 -8.12 -31.88 -2.24
N GLY A 142 -7.33 -32.07 -1.20
CA GLY A 142 -6.04 -32.76 -1.27
C GLY A 142 -4.82 -31.86 -1.40
N ASP A 143 -5.00 -30.56 -1.53
CA ASP A 143 -3.90 -29.61 -1.44
C ASP A 143 -3.26 -29.64 -0.06
N ILE A 144 -1.94 -29.58 -0.04
CA ILE A 144 -1.13 -29.61 1.17
C ILE A 144 -0.30 -28.34 1.30
N THR A 145 -0.01 -27.96 2.55
CA THR A 145 0.96 -26.93 2.87
C THR A 145 1.87 -27.40 3.98
N ASN A 146 3.07 -26.85 4.04
CA ASN A 146 4.05 -27.16 5.09
C ASN A 146 4.08 -26.01 6.10
N VAL A 147 3.77 -26.33 7.34
CA VAL A 147 3.77 -25.37 8.46
C VAL A 147 4.57 -25.93 9.60
N PHE A 148 5.42 -25.11 10.22
CA PHE A 148 6.25 -25.47 11.38
C PHE A 148 7.15 -26.70 11.22
N GLY A 149 7.46 -27.08 9.99
CA GLY A 149 8.59 -27.97 9.68
C GLY A 149 8.43 -29.45 9.97
N THR A 150 7.22 -29.98 10.13
CA THR A 150 7.11 -31.40 10.49
C THR A 150 6.40 -32.24 9.44
N THR A 151 5.12 -32.16 9.32
CA THR A 151 4.34 -33.01 8.40
C THR A 151 3.48 -32.10 7.51
N PRO A 152 3.39 -32.41 6.21
CA PRO A 152 2.44 -31.71 5.36
C PRO A 152 1.03 -31.74 5.96
N GLN A 153 0.38 -30.59 5.96
CA GLN A 153 -0.98 -30.42 6.48
C GLN A 153 -1.94 -30.15 5.31
N PRO A 154 -3.21 -30.53 5.38
CA PRO A 154 -4.21 -30.06 4.43
C PRO A 154 -4.21 -28.54 4.38
N ALA A 155 -4.11 -27.97 3.17
CA ALA A 155 -4.07 -26.52 2.99
C ALA A 155 -5.35 -25.84 3.52
N SER A 156 -6.48 -26.55 3.48
CA SER A 156 -7.76 -26.11 4.04
C SER A 156 -7.77 -25.86 5.56
N ASN A 157 -6.75 -26.32 6.30
CA ASN A 157 -6.62 -25.98 7.72
C ASN A 157 -6.18 -24.54 7.96
N PHE A 158 -5.57 -23.89 6.95
CA PHE A 158 -4.98 -22.55 7.04
C PHE A 158 -5.61 -21.56 6.07
N PHE A 159 -6.09 -22.04 4.93
CA PHE A 159 -6.60 -21.22 3.84
C PHE A 159 -8.02 -21.63 3.49
N VAL A 160 -8.85 -20.63 3.21
CA VAL A 160 -10.23 -20.83 2.77
C VAL A 160 -10.30 -20.45 1.30
N ASP A 161 -10.89 -21.35 0.49
CA ASP A 161 -11.09 -21.12 -0.95
C ASP A 161 -11.91 -19.86 -1.19
N GLY A 162 -11.50 -19.06 -2.17
CA GLY A 162 -12.17 -17.81 -2.54
C GLY A 162 -11.82 -16.60 -1.67
N THR A 163 -10.96 -16.72 -0.65
CA THR A 163 -10.55 -15.57 0.17
C THR A 163 -9.45 -14.74 -0.50
N GLN A 164 -9.40 -13.45 -0.15
CA GLN A 164 -8.40 -12.53 -0.68
C GLN A 164 -6.99 -12.85 -0.18
N LEU A 165 -5.96 -12.43 -0.91
CA LEU A 165 -4.56 -12.46 -0.46
C LEU A 165 -4.33 -11.53 0.74
N THR A 166 -3.42 -11.92 1.63
CA THR A 166 -2.96 -11.04 2.72
C THR A 166 -2.21 -9.83 2.17
N GLY A 167 -2.34 -8.69 2.86
CA GLY A 167 -1.68 -7.44 2.48
C GLY A 167 -2.32 -6.71 1.30
N GLN A 168 -3.38 -7.23 0.68
CA GLN A 168 -4.03 -6.62 -0.47
C GLN A 168 -5.25 -5.81 -0.04
N SER A 169 -5.26 -4.49 -0.37
CA SER A 169 -6.44 -3.63 -0.30
C SER A 169 -7.15 -3.60 -1.65
N ASN A 170 -8.49 -3.68 -1.65
CA ASN A 170 -9.28 -3.61 -2.89
C ASN A 170 -9.23 -2.23 -3.54
N HIS A 171 -9.09 -1.18 -2.74
CA HIS A 171 -9.08 0.20 -3.19
C HIS A 171 -7.86 0.92 -2.66
N LEU A 172 -7.08 1.49 -3.57
CA LEU A 172 -5.97 2.39 -3.26
C LEU A 172 -6.18 3.71 -3.99
N VAL A 173 -6.09 4.82 -3.28
CA VAL A 173 -6.19 6.18 -3.84
C VAL A 173 -5.00 6.98 -3.40
N ASN A 174 -4.35 7.66 -4.35
CA ASN A 174 -3.38 8.71 -4.08
C ASN A 174 -3.77 9.94 -4.88
N LEU A 175 -3.92 11.07 -4.20
CA LEU A 175 -4.28 12.34 -4.81
C LEU A 175 -3.34 13.43 -4.31
N GLN A 176 -2.75 14.15 -5.24
CA GLN A 176 -1.98 15.35 -4.98
C GLN A 176 -2.68 16.53 -5.63
N ILE A 177 -3.01 17.53 -4.83
CA ILE A 177 -3.52 18.82 -5.28
C ILE A 177 -2.51 19.86 -4.87
N GLY A 178 -2.00 20.63 -5.82
CA GLY A 178 -0.95 21.61 -5.56
C GLY A 178 -1.19 22.92 -6.27
N LEU A 179 -0.52 23.93 -5.78
CA LEU A 179 -0.29 25.22 -6.44
C LEU A 179 1.21 25.44 -6.45
N GLU A 180 1.78 25.69 -7.63
CA GLU A 180 3.21 25.94 -7.77
C GLU A 180 3.46 27.14 -8.67
N ASP A 181 4.51 27.88 -8.36
CA ASP A 181 4.99 29.00 -9.15
C ASP A 181 6.02 28.49 -10.16
N ARG A 182 5.94 28.93 -11.42
CA ARG A 182 6.86 28.55 -12.49
C ARG A 182 8.15 29.36 -12.52
N GLU A 183 8.14 30.52 -11.89
CA GLU A 183 9.27 31.48 -11.91
C GLU A 183 10.10 31.43 -10.65
N SER A 184 9.52 30.97 -9.55
CA SER A 184 10.18 30.92 -8.24
C SER A 184 9.84 29.64 -7.50
N LEU A 185 10.64 29.26 -6.49
CA LEU A 185 10.28 28.16 -5.61
C LEU A 185 9.15 28.60 -4.64
N SER A 186 7.93 28.37 -5.05
CA SER A 186 6.77 28.54 -4.18
C SER A 186 5.76 27.44 -4.50
N GLN A 187 5.60 26.50 -3.58
CA GLN A 187 4.79 25.30 -3.76
C GLN A 187 3.96 25.03 -2.52
N GLN A 188 2.67 24.80 -2.71
CA GLN A 188 1.73 24.36 -1.70
C GLN A 188 1.10 23.05 -2.20
N THR A 189 1.16 21.98 -1.41
CA THR A 189 0.71 20.66 -1.83
C THR A 189 -0.11 20.00 -0.75
N LEU A 190 -1.31 19.58 -1.09
CA LEU A 190 -2.15 18.69 -0.33
C LEU A 190 -2.01 17.27 -0.87
N LEU A 191 -1.66 16.32 -0.03
CA LEU A 191 -1.55 14.90 -0.35
C LEU A 191 -2.67 14.16 0.36
N VAL A 192 -3.42 13.36 -0.37
CA VAL A 192 -4.45 12.49 0.18
C VAL A 192 -4.12 11.06 -0.23
N SER A 193 -4.01 10.16 0.72
CA SER A 193 -3.87 8.73 0.48
C SER A 193 -4.96 7.96 1.20
N TYR A 194 -5.46 6.92 0.55
CA TYR A 194 -6.47 6.01 1.10
C TYR A 194 -6.17 4.59 0.70
N ALA A 195 -6.29 3.67 1.65
CA ALA A 195 -6.34 2.25 1.39
C ALA A 195 -7.52 1.64 2.15
N SER A 196 -8.29 0.77 1.47
CA SER A 196 -9.35 0.01 2.13
C SER A 196 -8.76 -1.03 3.08
N ASP A 197 -9.60 -1.52 3.99
CA ASP A 197 -9.24 -2.61 4.88
C ASP A 197 -8.65 -3.78 4.11
N ARG A 198 -7.69 -4.48 4.73
CA ARG A 198 -7.03 -5.63 4.15
C ARG A 198 -6.77 -6.69 5.21
N VAL A 199 -6.74 -7.93 4.78
CA VAL A 199 -6.34 -9.02 5.66
C VAL A 199 -4.84 -8.92 5.93
N PHE A 200 -4.46 -8.72 7.19
CA PHE A 200 -3.07 -8.71 7.62
C PHE A 200 -2.51 -10.14 7.76
N SER A 201 -3.29 -11.01 8.41
CA SER A 201 -2.96 -12.44 8.56
C SER A 201 -4.22 -13.29 8.69
N ARG A 202 -4.15 -14.50 8.19
CA ARG A 202 -5.24 -15.47 8.30
C ARG A 202 -5.45 -15.91 9.75
N GLY A 203 -6.69 -16.09 10.14
CA GLY A 203 -7.03 -16.76 11.39
C GLY A 203 -6.92 -18.27 11.24
N ALA A 204 -5.98 -18.90 11.95
CA ALA A 204 -5.87 -20.36 11.94
C ALA A 204 -7.00 -21.03 12.74
N ALA A 205 -7.31 -22.30 12.40
CA ALA A 205 -8.26 -23.15 13.11
C ALA A 205 -9.67 -22.53 13.27
N GLY A 206 -10.16 -21.83 12.24
CA GLY A 206 -11.50 -21.25 12.20
C GLY A 206 -11.68 -19.96 13.01
N LEU A 207 -10.58 -19.34 13.42
CA LEU A 207 -10.59 -17.97 13.94
C LEU A 207 -10.83 -16.97 12.80
N PRO A 208 -11.42 -15.79 13.08
CA PRO A 208 -11.49 -14.72 12.11
C PRO A 208 -10.10 -14.25 11.69
N ASP A 209 -9.97 -13.78 10.45
CA ASP A 209 -8.76 -13.14 9.97
C ASP A 209 -8.45 -11.88 10.80
N VAL A 210 -7.19 -11.56 10.93
CA VAL A 210 -6.74 -10.27 11.45
C VAL A 210 -6.77 -9.27 10.31
N VAL A 211 -7.56 -8.23 10.46
CA VAL A 211 -7.77 -7.19 9.46
C VAL A 211 -7.05 -5.92 9.91
N GLU A 212 -6.31 -5.31 9.01
CA GLU A 212 -5.71 -3.98 9.17
C GLU A 212 -6.60 -2.95 8.46
N SER A 213 -6.84 -1.81 9.13
CA SER A 213 -7.59 -0.68 8.59
C SER A 213 -6.67 0.53 8.42
N PRO A 214 -6.03 0.71 7.24
CA PRO A 214 -5.15 1.85 7.00
C PRO A 214 -5.88 3.18 6.92
N GLY A 215 -7.10 3.19 6.35
CA GLY A 215 -7.96 4.35 6.25
C GLY A 215 -7.43 5.45 5.31
N ILE A 216 -7.81 6.68 5.63
CA ILE A 216 -7.44 7.89 4.86
C ILE A 216 -6.40 8.70 5.63
N ASN A 217 -5.35 9.17 4.93
CA ASN A 217 -4.36 10.11 5.45
C ASN A 217 -4.32 11.37 4.61
N ILE A 218 -4.21 12.54 5.26
CA ILE A 218 -4.07 13.85 4.60
C ILE A 218 -2.85 14.55 5.17
N ASP A 219 -1.94 14.94 4.25
CA ASP A 219 -0.74 15.69 4.56
C ASP A 219 -0.73 17.01 3.77
N PHE A 220 -0.15 18.06 4.35
CA PHE A 220 0.03 19.35 3.71
C PHE A 220 1.48 19.78 3.77
N VAL A 221 2.02 20.20 2.64
CA VAL A 221 3.43 20.62 2.49
C VAL A 221 3.48 21.98 1.82
N VAL A 222 4.27 22.89 2.39
CA VAL A 222 4.60 24.20 1.80
C VAL A 222 6.10 24.29 1.63
N ARG A 223 6.55 24.73 0.45
CA ARG A 223 7.93 25.08 0.15
C ARG A 223 7.98 26.50 -0.37
N GLN A 224 8.84 27.33 0.18
CA GLN A 224 9.01 28.71 -0.22
C GLN A 224 10.48 29.06 -0.34
N GLY A 225 10.90 29.43 -1.54
CA GLY A 225 12.23 29.99 -1.79
C GLY A 225 12.23 31.50 -1.46
N LEU A 226 13.32 31.93 -0.89
CA LEU A 226 13.59 33.32 -0.55
C LEU A 226 15.05 33.64 -0.93
N SER A 227 15.30 34.84 -1.44
CA SER A 227 16.67 35.33 -1.59
C SER A 227 17.04 36.18 -0.39
N LEU A 228 17.91 35.70 0.50
CA LEU A 228 18.35 36.42 1.70
C LEU A 228 19.85 36.67 1.61
N PHE A 229 20.25 37.94 1.70
CA PHE A 229 21.67 38.34 1.63
C PHE A 229 22.42 37.84 0.39
N GLY A 230 21.73 37.78 -0.76
CA GLY A 230 22.28 37.29 -2.02
C GLY A 230 22.48 35.77 -2.09
N ARG A 231 21.84 35.02 -1.20
CA ARG A 231 21.83 33.56 -1.17
C ARG A 231 20.40 33.03 -1.26
N ASP A 232 20.25 31.88 -1.91
CA ASP A 232 18.97 31.21 -2.02
C ASP A 232 18.74 30.37 -0.76
N VAL A 233 17.61 30.63 -0.10
CA VAL A 233 17.15 29.96 1.11
C VAL A 233 15.80 29.32 0.81
N GLU A 234 15.64 28.06 1.15
CA GLU A 234 14.34 27.34 1.10
C GLU A 234 13.80 27.20 2.52
N LEU A 235 12.55 27.62 2.69
CA LEU A 235 11.74 27.31 3.85
C LEU A 235 10.77 26.19 3.49
N LYS A 236 10.72 25.14 4.30
CA LYS A 236 9.76 24.05 4.15
C LYS A 236 8.97 23.86 5.44
N PHE A 237 7.66 23.75 5.31
CA PHE A 237 6.73 23.42 6.39
C PHE A 237 5.92 22.17 5.98
N GLU A 238 5.75 21.25 6.91
CA GLU A 238 4.93 20.05 6.71
C GLU A 238 3.98 19.86 7.89
N ALA A 239 2.73 19.53 7.59
CA ALA A 239 1.75 19.05 8.53
C ALA A 239 1.25 17.70 8.06
N ARG A 240 1.47 16.63 8.82
CA ARG A 240 1.16 15.27 8.45
C ARG A 240 0.08 14.67 9.33
N ASN A 241 -0.70 13.76 8.76
CA ASN A 241 -1.82 13.08 9.41
C ASN A 241 -2.86 14.06 9.97
N LEU A 242 -3.30 15.00 9.14
CA LEU A 242 -4.24 16.07 9.54
C LEU A 242 -5.58 15.54 10.09
N LEU A 243 -5.99 14.34 9.69
CA LEU A 243 -7.21 13.68 10.16
C LEU A 243 -7.02 12.89 11.46
N ARG A 244 -5.79 12.80 11.98
CA ARG A 244 -5.44 11.96 13.14
C ARG A 244 -5.86 10.49 12.95
N THR A 245 -5.71 9.99 11.72
CA THR A 245 -6.03 8.60 11.43
C THR A 245 -5.10 7.70 12.24
N GLY A 246 -5.67 6.94 13.17
CA GLY A 246 -4.96 5.98 13.99
C GLY A 246 -4.58 4.72 13.21
N TYR A 247 -4.00 3.77 13.89
CA TYR A 247 -3.72 2.44 13.37
C TYR A 247 -4.59 1.42 14.09
N GLU A 248 -5.28 0.56 13.33
CA GLU A 248 -6.13 -0.48 13.87
C GLU A 248 -5.87 -1.82 13.17
N GLU A 249 -5.63 -2.85 13.98
CA GLU A 249 -5.72 -4.25 13.60
C GLU A 249 -6.74 -4.93 14.49
N PHE A 250 -7.63 -5.70 13.90
CA PHE A 250 -8.70 -6.33 14.64
C PHE A 250 -9.12 -7.68 14.05
N GLN A 251 -9.73 -8.50 14.86
CA GLN A 251 -10.52 -9.66 14.46
C GLN A 251 -12.00 -9.35 14.69
N GLN A 252 -12.86 -9.76 13.76
CA GLN A 252 -14.30 -9.53 13.88
C GLN A 252 -15.10 -10.79 13.54
N ARG A 253 -16.04 -11.13 14.43
CA ARG A 253 -17.06 -12.17 14.18
C ARG A 253 -18.43 -11.60 14.47
N GLY A 254 -19.25 -11.41 13.42
CA GLY A 254 -20.54 -10.71 13.55
C GLY A 254 -20.36 -9.29 14.11
N ALA A 255 -21.05 -8.97 15.17
CA ALA A 255 -20.96 -7.67 15.84
C ALA A 255 -19.75 -7.55 16.81
N ASN A 256 -19.08 -8.66 17.14
CA ASN A 256 -17.98 -8.66 18.09
C ASN A 256 -16.67 -8.32 17.38
N LYS A 257 -16.08 -7.18 17.70
CA LYS A 257 -14.77 -6.70 17.22
C LYS A 257 -13.79 -6.74 18.40
N VAL A 258 -12.64 -7.38 18.20
CA VAL A 258 -11.55 -7.45 19.17
C VAL A 258 -10.31 -6.85 18.53
N PHE A 259 -9.73 -5.83 19.15
CA PHE A 259 -8.50 -5.21 18.66
C PHE A 259 -7.30 -6.10 18.96
N PHE A 260 -6.51 -6.35 17.94
CA PHE A 260 -5.24 -7.05 18.02
C PHE A 260 -4.10 -6.08 18.29
N ASN A 261 -4.14 -4.95 17.60
CA ASN A 261 -3.27 -3.80 17.82
C ASN A 261 -4.03 -2.50 17.52
N ARG A 262 -3.87 -1.50 18.36
CA ARG A 262 -4.49 -0.19 18.16
C ARG A 262 -3.66 0.90 18.81
N TYR A 263 -3.35 1.95 18.07
CA TYR A 263 -2.73 3.15 18.60
C TYR A 263 -3.13 4.40 17.82
N ASP A 264 -3.19 5.50 18.54
CA ASP A 264 -3.49 6.79 17.95
C ASP A 264 -2.21 7.38 17.33
N ARG A 265 -2.37 8.04 16.20
CA ARG A 265 -1.31 8.80 15.53
C ARG A 265 -1.76 10.26 15.48
N GLU A 266 -1.01 11.10 16.17
CA GLU A 266 -1.29 12.52 16.22
C GLU A 266 -0.83 13.24 14.94
N VAL A 267 -1.31 14.50 14.78
CA VAL A 267 -0.79 15.40 13.75
C VAL A 267 0.66 15.74 14.07
N SER A 268 1.55 15.57 13.12
CA SER A 268 2.95 15.99 13.25
C SER A 268 3.22 17.24 12.40
N TYR A 269 3.99 18.17 12.96
CA TYR A 269 4.43 19.37 12.28
C TYR A 269 5.95 19.40 12.23
N SER A 270 6.48 19.77 11.08
CA SER A 270 7.91 20.00 10.91
C SER A 270 8.16 21.29 10.12
N ALA A 271 9.27 21.97 10.46
CA ALA A 271 9.74 23.12 9.72
C ALA A 271 11.25 22.95 9.49
N SER A 272 11.73 23.26 8.30
CA SER A 272 13.15 23.24 7.96
C SER A 272 13.54 24.45 7.13
N ILE A 273 14.82 24.83 7.28
CA ILE A 273 15.48 25.89 6.51
C ILE A 273 16.71 25.28 5.86
N SER A 274 16.83 25.43 4.56
CA SER A 274 17.98 25.01 3.77
C SER A 274 18.58 26.21 3.06
N ALA A 275 19.91 26.33 3.04
CA ALA A 275 20.61 27.35 2.29
C ALA A 275 21.75 26.71 1.49
N SER A 276 21.93 27.12 0.23
CA SER A 276 23.09 26.72 -0.58
C SER A 276 24.17 27.79 -0.51
N PHE A 277 25.43 27.37 -0.33
CA PHE A 277 26.58 28.23 -0.18
C PHE A 277 27.49 28.14 -1.39
#